data_45cf112082b53f4274cf6c1ca7e6ee6b
#
_entry.id   45cf112082b53f4274cf6c1ca7e6ee6b
#
_cell.length_a   1.000
_cell.length_b   1.000
_cell.length_c   1.000
_cell.angle_alpha   90.00
_cell.angle_beta   90.00
_cell.angle_gamma   90.00
#
_symmetry.space_group_name_H-M   'P 1'
#
loop_
_entity.id
_entity.type
_entity.pdbx_description
1 polymer ?
#
loop_
_entity_poly.entity_id
_entity_poly.type
_entity_poly.pdbx_seq_one_letter_code
_entity_poly.pdbx_strand_id
1 'polypeptide(L)'
;MKTLVLTAHPDLSKSRINRAWFGALSEATDVTTRDLTAIGGGDMRFDIEAEQALLLAQDRIVFQFPFYWYSAPPVMKAWMDQVLSYGFAYGPGGDQLKGREFLILVSTGGPEHSYHAGGYNNFSMAEFLKPFQQTAILAGMTYLRPFVAHGMAVATQEQIDENVPHMLAYLSDPELDPKVRQARLLKQLEDDPSLAAAVS
;
A
#
# COMPACT_ATOMS: atom_id res chain seq x y z
N MET A 1 6.33 8.44 -13.04
CA MET A 1 5.67 7.15 -12.75
C MET A 1 4.28 7.46 -12.22
N LYS A 2 3.26 7.02 -12.92
CA LYS A 2 1.87 7.29 -12.57
C LYS A 2 1.41 6.40 -11.42
N THR A 3 0.86 6.98 -10.38
CA THR A 3 0.44 6.27 -9.17
C THR A 3 -1.05 6.50 -8.89
N LEU A 4 -1.79 5.42 -8.67
CA LEU A 4 -3.17 5.48 -8.18
C LEU A 4 -3.20 5.14 -6.69
N VAL A 5 -3.78 6.02 -5.89
CA VAL A 5 -4.00 5.79 -4.45
C VAL A 5 -5.50 5.57 -4.20
N LEU A 6 -5.85 4.37 -3.80
CA LEU A 6 -7.19 3.96 -3.40
C LEU A 6 -7.29 4.05 -1.88
N THR A 7 -7.98 5.06 -1.38
CA THR A 7 -8.13 5.32 0.04
C THR A 7 -9.44 4.74 0.56
N ALA A 8 -9.36 3.85 1.53
CA ALA A 8 -10.51 3.28 2.22
C ALA A 8 -10.55 3.76 3.68
N HIS A 9 -11.53 4.58 4.02
CA HIS A 9 -11.79 5.02 5.39
C HIS A 9 -13.29 5.20 5.59
N PRO A 10 -13.89 4.76 6.70
CA PRO A 10 -15.34 4.90 6.92
C PRO A 10 -15.82 6.36 6.85
N ASP A 11 -15.02 7.29 7.35
CA ASP A 11 -15.25 8.73 7.27
C ASP A 11 -13.89 9.44 7.26
N LEU A 12 -13.37 9.71 6.07
CA LEU A 12 -12.04 10.30 5.88
C LEU A 12 -11.94 11.69 6.53
N SER A 13 -13.04 12.44 6.62
CA SER A 13 -13.07 13.77 7.24
C SER A 13 -12.72 13.74 8.73
N LYS A 14 -12.99 12.63 9.41
CA LYS A 14 -12.69 12.41 10.84
C LYS A 14 -11.33 11.77 11.08
N SER A 15 -10.65 11.31 10.03
CA SER A 15 -9.31 10.75 10.17
C SER A 15 -8.26 11.85 10.33
N ARG A 16 -7.35 11.68 11.26
CA ARG A 16 -6.20 12.59 11.39
C ARG A 16 -5.11 12.24 10.38
N ILE A 17 -4.56 11.05 10.47
CA ILE A 17 -3.43 10.61 9.65
C ILE A 17 -3.85 10.29 8.20
N ASN A 18 -4.92 9.51 7.96
CA ASN A 18 -5.29 9.14 6.59
C ASN A 18 -5.78 10.35 5.79
N ARG A 19 -6.44 11.34 6.44
CA ARG A 19 -6.81 12.60 5.79
C ARG A 19 -5.58 13.43 5.42
N ALA A 20 -4.57 13.52 6.32
CA ALA A 20 -3.33 14.24 6.06
C ALA A 20 -2.58 13.61 4.88
N TRP A 21 -2.46 12.28 4.84
CA TRP A 21 -1.87 11.55 3.70
C TRP A 21 -2.64 11.81 2.40
N PHE A 22 -3.97 11.63 2.44
CA PHE A 22 -4.82 11.84 1.26
C PHE A 22 -4.67 13.25 0.70
N GLY A 23 -4.67 14.28 1.55
CA GLY A 23 -4.47 15.67 1.13
C GLY A 23 -3.12 15.88 0.45
N ALA A 24 -2.04 15.44 1.07
CA ALA A 24 -0.70 15.57 0.51
C ALA A 24 -0.52 14.78 -0.80
N LEU A 25 -1.11 13.57 -0.89
CA LEU A 25 -1.08 12.74 -2.09
C LEU A 25 -1.89 13.36 -3.24
N SER A 26 -3.00 14.05 -2.91
CA SER A 26 -3.82 14.73 -3.93
C SER A 26 -3.13 15.93 -4.57
N GLU A 27 -2.13 16.51 -3.89
CA GLU A 27 -1.31 17.62 -4.39
C GLU A 27 -0.03 17.14 -5.11
N ALA A 28 0.30 15.86 -4.98
CA ALA A 28 1.54 15.31 -5.53
C ALA A 28 1.44 15.12 -7.06
N THR A 29 2.52 15.41 -7.76
CA THR A 29 2.61 15.20 -9.22
C THR A 29 2.54 13.72 -9.57
N ASP A 30 1.84 13.40 -10.65
CA ASP A 30 1.64 12.00 -11.14
C ASP A 30 0.90 11.07 -10.17
N VAL A 31 0.21 11.61 -9.17
CA VAL A 31 -0.62 10.84 -8.25
C VAL A 31 -2.10 11.14 -8.49
N THR A 32 -2.88 10.09 -8.66
CA THR A 32 -4.35 10.13 -8.72
C THR A 32 -4.89 9.53 -7.43
N THR A 33 -5.71 10.26 -6.69
CA THR A 33 -6.33 9.78 -5.45
C THR A 33 -7.80 9.45 -5.64
N ARG A 34 -8.28 8.40 -4.96
CA ARG A 34 -9.67 7.96 -4.97
C ARG A 34 -10.14 7.67 -3.54
N ASP A 35 -11.11 8.38 -3.04
CA ASP A 35 -11.81 8.03 -1.80
C ASP A 35 -12.88 6.99 -2.10
N LEU A 36 -12.61 5.72 -1.77
CA LEU A 36 -13.50 4.60 -2.07
C LEU A 36 -14.85 4.72 -1.34
N THR A 37 -14.89 5.33 -0.17
CA THR A 37 -16.13 5.54 0.58
C THR A 37 -17.01 6.58 -0.11
N ALA A 38 -16.41 7.67 -0.59
CA ALA A 38 -17.14 8.72 -1.30
C ALA A 38 -17.71 8.22 -2.63
N ILE A 39 -16.94 7.43 -3.40
CA ILE A 39 -17.38 6.94 -4.72
C ILE A 39 -18.28 5.72 -4.66
N GLY A 40 -18.07 4.81 -3.68
CA GLY A 40 -18.89 3.60 -3.52
C GLY A 40 -20.23 3.84 -2.84
N GLY A 41 -20.38 4.99 -2.19
CA GLY A 41 -21.60 5.36 -1.47
C GLY A 41 -21.99 4.37 -0.36
N GLY A 42 -23.23 4.45 0.08
CA GLY A 42 -23.75 3.56 1.13
C GLY A 42 -23.81 2.08 0.75
N ASP A 43 -23.98 1.80 -0.53
CA ASP A 43 -24.09 0.43 -1.05
C ASP A 43 -22.75 -0.20 -1.44
N MET A 44 -21.66 0.56 -1.33
CA MET A 44 -20.30 0.14 -1.72
C MET A 44 -20.28 -0.46 -3.15
N ARG A 45 -20.93 0.25 -4.10
CA ARG A 45 -20.99 -0.14 -5.52
C ARG A 45 -20.05 0.73 -6.34
N PHE A 46 -19.36 0.09 -7.27
CA PHE A 46 -18.35 0.75 -8.10
C PHE A 46 -18.68 0.57 -9.58
N ASP A 47 -18.35 1.58 -10.38
CA ASP A 47 -18.29 1.46 -11.83
C ASP A 47 -17.05 0.65 -12.20
N ILE A 48 -17.25 -0.64 -12.44
CA ILE A 48 -16.17 -1.60 -12.65
C ILE A 48 -15.32 -1.22 -13.86
N GLU A 49 -15.94 -0.83 -14.96
CA GLU A 49 -15.21 -0.48 -16.19
C GLU A 49 -14.37 0.78 -15.99
N ALA A 50 -14.90 1.79 -15.32
CA ALA A 50 -14.17 3.01 -15.01
C ALA A 50 -13.00 2.75 -14.05
N GLU A 51 -13.18 1.93 -13.01
CA GLU A 51 -12.12 1.58 -12.06
C GLU A 51 -11.03 0.74 -12.73
N GLN A 52 -11.39 -0.22 -13.57
CA GLN A 52 -10.43 -1.02 -14.34
C GLN A 52 -9.64 -0.17 -15.35
N ALA A 53 -10.30 0.72 -16.07
CA ALA A 53 -9.62 1.66 -16.97
C ALA A 53 -8.62 2.56 -16.21
N LEU A 54 -9.00 3.00 -15.00
CA LEU A 54 -8.13 3.79 -14.14
C LEU A 54 -6.89 2.99 -13.70
N LEU A 55 -7.06 1.73 -13.32
CA LEU A 55 -5.96 0.84 -12.96
C LEU A 55 -4.98 0.64 -14.12
N LEU A 56 -5.50 0.46 -15.34
CA LEU A 56 -4.68 0.24 -16.55
C LEU A 56 -3.83 1.45 -16.92
N ALA A 57 -4.25 2.65 -16.55
CA ALA A 57 -3.54 3.89 -16.82
C ALA A 57 -2.36 4.17 -15.86
N GLN A 58 -2.16 3.33 -14.84
CA GLN A 58 -1.17 3.56 -13.78
C GLN A 58 -0.04 2.53 -13.80
N ASP A 59 1.12 2.95 -13.30
CA ASP A 59 2.29 2.08 -13.11
C ASP A 59 2.29 1.44 -11.72
N ARG A 60 1.80 2.19 -10.71
CA ARG A 60 1.73 1.78 -9.30
C ARG A 60 0.32 1.93 -8.75
N ILE A 61 -0.14 0.90 -8.03
CA ILE A 61 -1.42 0.87 -7.32
C ILE A 61 -1.13 0.86 -5.83
N VAL A 62 -1.74 1.79 -5.10
CA VAL A 62 -1.53 1.97 -3.67
C VAL A 62 -2.85 1.81 -2.94
N PHE A 63 -2.88 0.94 -1.93
CA PHE A 63 -4.00 0.86 -1.00
C PHE A 63 -3.66 1.64 0.26
N GLN A 64 -4.45 2.67 0.57
CA GLN A 64 -4.31 3.48 1.78
C GLN A 64 -5.49 3.24 2.71
N PHE A 65 -5.21 2.80 3.97
CA PHE A 65 -6.28 2.52 4.92
C PHE A 65 -5.79 2.48 6.38
N PRO A 66 -6.69 2.72 7.36
CA PRO A 66 -6.45 2.40 8.76
C PRO A 66 -6.58 0.89 8.98
N PHE A 67 -5.72 0.35 9.84
CA PHE A 67 -5.71 -1.07 10.19
C PHE A 67 -6.85 -1.40 11.17
N TYR A 68 -8.00 -1.78 10.63
CA TYR A 68 -9.18 -2.10 11.41
C TYR A 68 -9.37 -3.61 11.51
N TRP A 69 -9.49 -4.09 12.75
CA TRP A 69 -9.68 -5.50 13.04
C TRP A 69 -8.73 -6.42 12.25
N TYR A 70 -7.45 -6.04 12.29
CA TYR A 70 -6.36 -6.79 11.64
C TYR A 70 -6.49 -6.88 10.11
N SER A 71 -7.22 -5.96 9.50
CA SER A 71 -7.48 -5.89 8.06
C SER A 71 -7.75 -4.46 7.59
N ALA A 72 -8.36 -4.29 6.43
CA ALA A 72 -8.80 -3.01 5.87
C ALA A 72 -10.29 -2.76 6.14
N PRO A 73 -10.77 -1.51 6.04
CA PRO A 73 -12.20 -1.19 6.07
C PRO A 73 -12.99 -1.96 5.00
N PRO A 74 -14.27 -2.29 5.24
CA PRO A 74 -15.10 -3.11 4.34
C PRO A 74 -15.17 -2.61 2.91
N VAL A 75 -15.14 -1.29 2.70
CA VAL A 75 -15.18 -0.69 1.37
C VAL A 75 -14.00 -1.08 0.49
N MET A 76 -12.81 -1.31 1.06
CA MET A 76 -11.65 -1.83 0.33
C MET A 76 -11.92 -3.23 -0.18
N LYS A 77 -12.47 -4.10 0.67
CA LYS A 77 -12.79 -5.48 0.27
C LYS A 77 -13.90 -5.50 -0.78
N ALA A 78 -14.94 -4.66 -0.63
CA ALA A 78 -16.00 -4.54 -1.61
C ALA A 78 -15.49 -4.06 -2.98
N TRP A 79 -14.53 -3.12 -2.98
CA TRP A 79 -13.87 -2.68 -4.21
C TRP A 79 -13.05 -3.81 -4.84
N MET A 80 -12.23 -4.52 -4.05
CA MET A 80 -11.42 -5.64 -4.54
C MET A 80 -12.26 -6.72 -5.19
N ASP A 81 -13.37 -7.12 -4.54
CA ASP A 81 -14.25 -8.20 -5.02
C ASP A 81 -14.96 -7.86 -6.32
N GLN A 82 -15.26 -6.57 -6.54
CA GLN A 82 -15.96 -6.12 -7.75
C GLN A 82 -14.99 -5.85 -8.90
N VAL A 83 -13.88 -5.14 -8.63
CA VAL A 83 -12.99 -4.61 -9.67
C VAL A 83 -11.93 -5.62 -10.09
N LEU A 84 -11.37 -6.40 -9.15
CA LEU A 84 -10.37 -7.44 -9.44
C LEU A 84 -11.06 -8.73 -9.90
N SER A 85 -11.81 -8.64 -11.00
CA SER A 85 -12.68 -9.71 -11.49
C SER A 85 -11.94 -10.77 -12.30
N TYR A 86 -12.61 -11.92 -12.48
CA TYR A 86 -12.17 -12.97 -13.39
C TYR A 86 -12.05 -12.46 -14.84
N GLY A 87 -10.97 -12.81 -15.52
CA GLY A 87 -10.66 -12.33 -16.88
C GLY A 87 -10.05 -10.92 -16.91
N PHE A 88 -9.94 -10.24 -15.76
CA PHE A 88 -9.22 -8.98 -15.62
C PHE A 88 -7.95 -9.13 -14.76
N ALA A 89 -8.10 -9.53 -13.51
CA ALA A 89 -7.00 -9.63 -12.55
C ALA A 89 -6.48 -11.06 -12.36
N TYR A 90 -7.25 -12.07 -12.76
CA TYR A 90 -6.88 -13.48 -12.66
C TYR A 90 -7.68 -14.36 -13.64
N GLY A 91 -7.24 -15.61 -13.82
CA GLY A 91 -7.85 -16.55 -14.75
C GLY A 91 -7.40 -16.34 -16.20
N PRO A 92 -7.98 -17.07 -17.17
CA PRO A 92 -7.68 -16.89 -18.58
C PRO A 92 -7.91 -15.46 -19.06
N GLY A 93 -6.87 -14.80 -19.61
CA GLY A 93 -6.91 -13.39 -20.02
C GLY A 93 -6.82 -12.39 -18.86
N GLY A 94 -6.75 -12.86 -17.60
CA GLY A 94 -6.73 -12.05 -16.40
C GLY A 94 -5.33 -11.62 -15.95
N ASP A 95 -4.51 -11.12 -16.87
CA ASP A 95 -3.15 -10.65 -16.66
C ASP A 95 -2.99 -9.12 -16.86
N GLN A 96 -4.10 -8.40 -16.82
CA GLN A 96 -4.14 -6.97 -17.14
C GLN A 96 -3.32 -6.09 -16.18
N LEU A 97 -3.09 -6.55 -14.95
CA LEU A 97 -2.31 -5.85 -13.92
C LEU A 97 -0.85 -6.31 -13.85
N LYS A 98 -0.46 -7.27 -14.69
CA LYS A 98 0.89 -7.84 -14.69
C LYS A 98 1.96 -6.76 -14.91
N GLY A 99 2.99 -6.82 -14.05
CA GLY A 99 4.14 -5.92 -14.12
C GLY A 99 3.94 -4.56 -13.45
N ARG A 100 2.72 -4.25 -12.94
CA ARG A 100 2.50 -3.07 -12.11
C ARG A 100 3.02 -3.27 -10.70
N GLU A 101 3.32 -2.19 -10.02
CA GLU A 101 3.69 -2.21 -8.62
C GLU A 101 2.45 -2.13 -7.72
N PHE A 102 2.49 -2.82 -6.58
CA PHE A 102 1.47 -2.75 -5.56
C PHE A 102 2.08 -2.38 -4.21
N LEU A 103 1.58 -1.31 -3.59
CA LEU A 103 2.04 -0.78 -2.32
C LEU A 103 0.87 -0.62 -1.34
N ILE A 104 1.15 -0.78 -0.05
CA ILE A 104 0.21 -0.49 1.03
C ILE A 104 0.73 0.67 1.89
N LEU A 105 -0.12 1.67 2.11
CA LEU A 105 0.03 2.71 3.12
C LEU A 105 -0.97 2.42 4.24
N VAL A 106 -0.51 1.97 5.38
CA VAL A 106 -1.39 1.57 6.48
C VAL A 106 -1.04 2.29 7.77
N SER A 107 -2.06 2.77 8.48
CA SER A 107 -1.91 3.35 9.81
C SER A 107 -2.47 2.42 10.89
N THR A 108 -1.76 2.26 12.00
CA THR A 108 -2.20 1.45 13.14
C THR A 108 -2.40 2.32 14.38
N GLY A 109 -3.37 1.96 15.22
CA GLY A 109 -3.55 2.58 16.53
C GLY A 109 -2.47 2.15 17.53
N GLY A 110 -2.05 0.88 17.47
CA GLY A 110 -1.03 0.30 18.35
C GLY A 110 0.40 0.69 17.96
N PRO A 111 1.33 0.71 18.91
CA PRO A 111 2.74 1.00 18.67
C PRO A 111 3.44 -0.17 17.94
N GLU A 112 4.56 0.11 17.31
CA GLU A 112 5.32 -0.85 16.49
C GLU A 112 5.68 -2.13 17.27
N HIS A 113 6.17 -1.97 18.51
CA HIS A 113 6.58 -3.09 19.36
C HIS A 113 5.44 -4.06 19.76
N SER A 114 4.19 -3.74 19.43
CA SER A 114 3.07 -4.65 19.65
C SER A 114 2.87 -5.65 18.49
N TYR A 115 3.45 -5.37 17.31
CA TYR A 115 3.24 -6.16 16.09
C TYR A 115 4.43 -7.07 15.78
N HIS A 116 4.73 -8.00 16.68
CA HIS A 116 5.73 -9.05 16.50
C HIS A 116 5.45 -10.22 17.46
N ALA A 117 6.18 -11.32 17.31
CA ALA A 117 6.11 -12.44 18.24
C ALA A 117 6.50 -11.98 19.66
N GLY A 118 5.62 -12.20 20.64
CA GLY A 118 5.78 -11.70 22.00
C GLY A 118 5.21 -10.31 22.26
N GLY A 119 4.80 -9.55 21.24
CA GLY A 119 3.96 -8.37 21.38
C GLY A 119 2.50 -8.75 21.61
N TYR A 120 1.66 -7.83 22.13
CA TYR A 120 0.26 -8.17 22.44
C TYR A 120 -0.62 -8.41 21.20
N ASN A 121 -0.20 -8.00 20.00
CA ASN A 121 -0.86 -8.37 18.75
C ASN A 121 -0.31 -9.69 18.14
N ASN A 122 0.71 -10.30 18.73
CA ASN A 122 1.29 -11.61 18.44
C ASN A 122 1.96 -11.77 17.06
N PHE A 123 1.49 -11.10 16.03
CA PHE A 123 1.96 -11.23 14.65
C PHE A 123 2.50 -9.90 14.13
N SER A 124 3.43 -9.98 13.18
CA SER A 124 3.98 -8.81 12.49
C SER A 124 2.97 -8.22 11.49
N MET A 125 3.14 -6.95 11.14
CA MET A 125 2.34 -6.34 10.07
C MET A 125 2.50 -7.08 8.74
N ALA A 126 3.67 -7.64 8.46
CA ALA A 126 3.89 -8.46 7.27
C ALA A 126 3.01 -9.72 7.26
N GLU A 127 2.76 -10.33 8.41
CA GLU A 127 1.86 -11.50 8.52
C GLU A 127 0.40 -11.10 8.36
N PHE A 128 -0.03 -10.00 8.96
CA PHE A 128 -1.39 -9.50 8.80
C PHE A 128 -1.72 -9.05 7.38
N LEU A 129 -0.73 -8.56 6.62
CA LEU A 129 -0.92 -8.07 5.26
C LEU A 129 -0.76 -9.15 4.18
N LYS A 130 -0.52 -10.41 4.55
CA LYS A 130 -0.41 -11.55 3.60
C LYS A 130 -1.58 -11.68 2.61
N PRO A 131 -2.85 -11.45 2.97
CA PRO A 131 -3.93 -11.51 1.98
C PRO A 131 -3.76 -10.52 0.83
N PHE A 132 -3.30 -9.31 1.11
CA PHE A 132 -3.03 -8.29 0.08
C PHE A 132 -1.80 -8.64 -0.75
N GLN A 133 -0.75 -9.15 -0.12
CA GLN A 133 0.43 -9.66 -0.82
C GLN A 133 0.05 -10.78 -1.79
N GLN A 134 -0.75 -11.73 -1.33
CA GLN A 134 -1.21 -12.85 -2.17
C GLN A 134 -2.11 -12.37 -3.32
N THR A 135 -2.96 -11.37 -3.10
CA THR A 135 -3.75 -10.72 -4.15
C THR A 135 -2.86 -10.09 -5.22
N ALA A 136 -1.84 -9.34 -4.80
CA ALA A 136 -0.88 -8.73 -5.72
C ALA A 136 -0.15 -9.79 -6.55
N ILE A 137 0.33 -10.85 -5.91
CA ILE A 137 1.03 -11.96 -6.59
C ILE A 137 0.11 -12.65 -7.61
N LEU A 138 -1.14 -12.96 -7.23
CA LEU A 138 -2.11 -13.61 -8.12
C LEU A 138 -2.41 -12.75 -9.35
N ALA A 139 -2.51 -11.43 -9.17
CA ALA A 139 -2.74 -10.47 -10.24
C ALA A 139 -1.47 -10.13 -11.06
N GLY A 140 -0.33 -10.77 -10.76
CA GLY A 140 0.94 -10.56 -11.47
C GLY A 140 1.65 -9.24 -11.15
N MET A 141 1.26 -8.56 -10.08
CA MET A 141 1.88 -7.32 -9.62
C MET A 141 3.13 -7.58 -8.76
N THR A 142 4.06 -6.63 -8.75
CA THR A 142 5.19 -6.61 -7.82
C THR A 142 4.75 -6.05 -6.48
N TYR A 143 4.71 -6.87 -5.43
CA TYR A 143 4.40 -6.42 -4.08
C TYR A 143 5.59 -5.68 -3.48
N LEU A 144 5.37 -4.42 -3.12
CA LEU A 144 6.37 -3.57 -2.49
C LEU A 144 6.24 -3.66 -0.95
N ARG A 145 7.33 -3.35 -0.24
CA ARG A 145 7.30 -3.29 1.22
C ARG A 145 6.28 -2.24 1.67
N PRO A 146 5.32 -2.58 2.56
CA PRO A 146 4.34 -1.62 3.07
C PRO A 146 4.97 -0.46 3.84
N PHE A 147 4.39 0.73 3.72
CA PHE A 147 4.63 1.82 4.67
C PHE A 147 3.62 1.70 5.82
N VAL A 148 4.13 1.64 7.04
CA VAL A 148 3.30 1.48 8.24
C VAL A 148 3.54 2.63 9.19
N ALA A 149 2.51 3.44 9.48
CA ALA A 149 2.54 4.43 10.54
C ALA A 149 1.94 3.83 11.82
N HIS A 150 2.81 3.53 12.77
CA HIS A 150 2.41 2.93 14.05
C HIS A 150 2.06 3.99 15.11
N GLY A 151 1.20 3.63 16.09
CA GLY A 151 0.91 4.45 17.24
C GLY A 151 0.00 5.67 16.97
N MET A 152 -0.69 5.69 15.84
CA MET A 152 -1.45 6.87 15.38
C MET A 152 -2.67 7.21 16.23
N ALA A 153 -3.13 6.31 17.12
CA ALA A 153 -4.23 6.60 18.05
C ALA A 153 -3.88 7.71 19.05
N VAL A 154 -2.61 7.76 19.48
CA VAL A 154 -2.11 8.70 20.49
C VAL A 154 -1.12 9.73 19.94
N ALA A 155 -0.86 9.71 18.63
CA ALA A 155 0.07 10.62 17.98
C ALA A 155 -0.36 12.09 18.14
N THR A 156 0.59 12.97 18.40
CA THR A 156 0.37 14.42 18.40
C THR A 156 0.16 14.94 16.97
N GLN A 157 -0.31 16.18 16.81
CA GLN A 157 -0.43 16.76 15.46
C GLN A 157 0.95 16.92 14.81
N GLU A 158 1.94 17.33 15.57
CA GLU A 158 3.34 17.44 15.10
C GLU A 158 3.86 16.11 14.54
N GLN A 159 3.66 15.00 15.25
CA GLN A 159 4.03 13.66 14.77
C GLN A 159 3.31 13.24 13.48
N ILE A 160 2.05 13.66 13.32
CA ILE A 160 1.31 13.43 12.07
C ILE A 160 1.89 14.29 10.94
N ASP A 161 2.18 15.56 11.22
CA ASP A 161 2.73 16.48 10.22
C ASP A 161 4.14 16.06 9.78
N GLU A 162 4.96 15.53 10.68
CA GLU A 162 6.27 14.92 10.36
C GLU A 162 6.14 13.61 9.56
N ASN A 163 5.08 12.84 9.80
CA ASN A 163 4.89 11.57 9.11
C ASN A 163 4.55 11.75 7.61
N VAL A 164 3.88 12.85 7.24
CA VAL A 164 3.48 13.12 5.85
C VAL A 164 4.68 13.18 4.89
N PRO A 165 5.73 14.01 5.12
CA PRO A 165 6.89 14.03 4.25
C PRO A 165 7.64 12.68 4.22
N HIS A 166 7.67 11.93 5.32
CA HIS A 166 8.26 10.58 5.33
C HIS A 166 7.50 9.63 4.42
N MET A 167 6.16 9.66 4.44
CA MET A 167 5.31 8.86 3.55
C MET A 167 5.52 9.24 2.08
N LEU A 168 5.58 10.55 1.75
CA LEU A 168 5.83 11.02 0.38
C LEU A 168 7.22 10.61 -0.12
N ALA A 169 8.25 10.75 0.73
CA ALA A 169 9.61 10.31 0.41
C ALA A 169 9.66 8.79 0.18
N TYR A 170 8.95 8.01 1.02
CA TYR A 170 8.85 6.58 0.85
C TYR A 170 8.17 6.20 -0.49
N LEU A 171 7.05 6.85 -0.81
CA LEU A 171 6.35 6.61 -2.08
C LEU A 171 7.24 6.90 -3.30
N SER A 172 8.16 7.84 -3.17
CA SER A 172 9.07 8.27 -4.24
C SER A 172 10.39 7.50 -4.29
N ASP A 173 10.63 6.57 -3.35
CA ASP A 173 11.86 5.77 -3.31
C ASP A 173 11.92 4.82 -4.53
N PRO A 174 12.91 4.96 -5.42
CA PRO A 174 13.05 4.10 -6.60
C PRO A 174 13.45 2.66 -6.25
N GLU A 175 13.86 2.40 -5.01
CA GLU A 175 14.33 1.11 -4.53
C GLU A 175 13.29 0.34 -3.71
N LEU A 176 12.02 0.72 -3.81
CA LEU A 176 10.94 -0.03 -3.18
C LEU A 176 10.77 -1.44 -3.76
N ASP A 177 11.06 -1.63 -5.06
CA ASP A 177 11.09 -2.97 -5.66
C ASP A 177 12.23 -3.79 -5.04
N PRO A 178 11.93 -4.92 -4.37
CA PRO A 178 12.94 -5.76 -3.75
C PRO A 178 13.98 -6.29 -4.74
N LYS A 179 13.63 -6.47 -6.01
CA LYS A 179 14.55 -6.90 -7.06
C LYS A 179 15.57 -5.82 -7.41
N VAL A 180 15.13 -4.56 -7.46
CA VAL A 180 16.04 -3.42 -7.70
C VAL A 180 17.03 -3.30 -6.56
N ARG A 181 16.56 -3.39 -5.32
CA ARG A 181 17.41 -3.36 -4.12
C ARG A 181 18.41 -4.53 -4.08
N GLN A 182 17.95 -5.74 -4.42
CA GLN A 182 18.81 -6.92 -4.51
C GLN A 182 19.87 -6.75 -5.61
N ALA A 183 19.49 -6.30 -6.80
CA ALA A 183 20.42 -6.07 -7.90
C ALA A 183 21.50 -5.06 -7.54
N ARG A 184 21.13 -3.97 -6.84
CA ARG A 184 22.11 -2.99 -6.33
C ARG A 184 23.08 -3.62 -5.34
N LEU A 185 22.58 -4.41 -4.38
CA LEU A 185 23.44 -5.07 -3.40
C LEU A 185 24.43 -6.04 -4.07
N LEU A 186 23.95 -6.84 -5.03
CA LEU A 186 24.81 -7.74 -5.77
C LEU A 186 25.90 -6.99 -6.53
N LYS A 187 25.55 -5.87 -7.18
CA LYS A 187 26.54 -5.03 -7.85
C LYS A 187 27.57 -4.44 -6.88
N GLN A 188 27.17 -4.01 -5.69
CA GLN A 188 28.12 -3.53 -4.67
C GLN A 188 29.10 -4.63 -4.23
N LEU A 189 28.65 -5.89 -4.11
CA LEU A 189 29.50 -7.02 -3.78
C LEU A 189 30.45 -7.41 -4.93
N GLU A 190 30.01 -7.23 -6.19
CA GLU A 190 30.86 -7.42 -7.36
C GLU A 190 31.96 -6.34 -7.46
N ASP A 191 31.58 -5.07 -7.19
CA ASP A 191 32.50 -3.92 -7.24
C ASP A 191 33.51 -3.92 -6.06
N ASP A 192 33.12 -4.48 -4.90
CA ASP A 192 33.99 -4.64 -3.71
C ASP A 192 33.82 -6.01 -3.05
N PRO A 193 34.60 -7.01 -3.51
CA PRO A 193 34.55 -8.37 -2.96
C PRO A 193 34.94 -8.45 -1.46
N SER A 194 35.56 -7.42 -0.90
CA SER A 194 35.94 -7.41 0.52
C SER A 194 34.73 -7.35 1.44
N LEU A 195 33.60 -6.80 0.95
CA LEU A 195 32.33 -6.75 1.66
C LEU A 195 31.75 -8.16 1.90
N ALA A 196 31.99 -9.10 0.99
CA ALA A 196 31.54 -10.49 1.13
C ALA A 196 32.34 -11.26 2.19
N ALA A 197 33.61 -10.93 2.41
CA ALA A 197 34.46 -11.57 3.38
C ALA A 197 34.09 -11.27 4.85
N ALA A 198 33.30 -10.23 5.08
CA ALA A 198 32.80 -9.86 6.42
C ALA A 198 31.62 -10.73 6.88
N VAL A 199 31.08 -11.60 6.02
CA VAL A 199 29.86 -12.42 6.27
C VAL A 199 30.20 -13.91 6.47
N SER A 200 31.47 -14.32 6.30
CA SER A 200 31.96 -15.70 6.47
C SER A 200 32.63 -15.91 7.87
#